data_22f25c61511c7412b2e032069489c085
#
_entry.id   22f25c61511c7412b2e032069489c085
#
_cell.length_a   1.000
_cell.length_b   1.000
_cell.length_c   1.000
_cell.angle_alpha   90.00
_cell.angle_beta   90.00
_cell.angle_gamma   90.00
#
_symmetry.space_group_name_H-M   'P 1'
#
loop_
_entity.id
_entity.type
_entity.pdbx_description
1 polymer ?
#
loop_
_entity_poly.entity_id
_entity_poly.type
_entity_poly.pdbx_seq_one_letter_code
_entity_poly.pdbx_strand_id
1 'polypeptide(L)'
;LFHGSTSRTVKYKHMLPSVFELDESGVAVITLLLLRGPQTAGEIRGRADRLHEFGAISEVQETLDALARRDEPLVVKLERQPGQKEARYAHLLSGPVDAAAFVETRSASPSPAGDRLAEVEAQLAELRQEFADFKAMFEEFRRQFE
;
A
#
# COMPACT_ATOMS: atom_id res chain seq x y z
N LEU A 1 3.15 16.44 21.24
CA LEU A 1 1.69 16.63 21.34
C LEU A 1 1.41 17.80 22.27
N PHE A 2 0.69 18.81 21.77
CA PHE A 2 0.26 19.96 22.55
C PHE A 2 -1.25 19.83 22.78
N HIS A 3 -1.73 20.03 24.01
CA HIS A 3 -3.16 20.12 24.29
C HIS A 3 -3.52 21.52 24.77
N GLY A 4 -4.50 22.13 24.13
CA GLY A 4 -5.06 23.41 24.53
C GLY A 4 -6.22 23.22 25.49
N SER A 5 -6.26 24.00 26.58
CA SER A 5 -7.18 23.83 27.70
C SER A 5 -8.50 24.65 27.60
N THR A 6 -8.80 25.27 26.48
CA THR A 6 -9.96 26.17 26.32
C THR A 6 -11.19 25.50 25.70
N SER A 7 -11.22 24.21 25.49
CA SER A 7 -12.36 23.48 24.91
C SER A 7 -12.85 22.40 25.88
N ARG A 8 -14.18 22.14 25.87
CA ARG A 8 -14.82 21.03 26.61
C ARG A 8 -14.23 19.64 26.26
N THR A 9 -13.56 19.54 25.11
CA THR A 9 -12.93 18.32 24.62
C THR A 9 -11.43 18.55 24.48
N VAL A 10 -10.62 17.59 24.94
CA VAL A 10 -9.15 17.63 24.75
C VAL A 10 -8.85 17.56 23.25
N LYS A 11 -8.17 18.58 22.74
CA LYS A 11 -7.71 18.64 21.35
C LYS A 11 -6.22 18.39 21.31
N TYR A 12 -5.79 17.45 20.47
CA TYR A 12 -4.39 17.15 20.22
C TYR A 12 -3.95 17.78 18.91
N LYS A 13 -2.84 18.52 18.95
CA LYS A 13 -2.16 19.00 17.75
C LYS A 13 -0.83 18.28 17.62
N HIS A 14 -0.59 17.64 16.47
CA HIS A 14 0.72 17.06 16.20
C HIS A 14 1.75 18.16 15.95
N MET A 15 2.98 17.92 16.40
CA MET A 15 4.10 18.87 16.28
C MET A 15 5.08 18.46 15.16
N LEU A 16 4.71 17.49 14.35
CA LEU A 16 5.57 16.94 13.29
C LEU A 16 6.17 18.04 12.38
N PRO A 17 5.37 19.02 11.85
CA PRO A 17 5.92 20.06 11.01
C PRO A 17 6.96 20.93 11.71
N SER A 18 6.72 21.25 12.98
CA SER A 18 7.61 22.15 13.74
C SER A 18 8.89 21.45 14.24
N VAL A 19 8.79 20.15 14.57
CA VAL A 19 9.94 19.38 15.11
C VAL A 19 10.91 19.00 13.99
N PHE A 20 10.38 18.66 12.82
CA PHE A 20 11.19 18.21 11.70
C PHE A 20 11.29 19.25 10.57
N GLU A 21 10.78 20.48 10.78
CA GLU A 21 10.80 21.55 9.77
C GLU A 21 10.25 21.07 8.41
N LEU A 22 9.04 20.48 8.45
CA LEU A 22 8.39 19.93 7.27
C LEU A 22 7.37 20.92 6.70
N ASP A 23 7.37 21.03 5.39
CA ASP A 23 6.29 21.64 4.62
C ASP A 23 5.07 20.70 4.52
N GLU A 24 4.01 21.14 3.88
CA GLU A 24 2.78 20.38 3.72
C GLU A 24 2.99 19.08 2.94
N SER A 25 3.84 19.11 1.91
CA SER A 25 4.18 17.95 1.09
C SER A 25 4.93 16.89 1.91
N GLY A 26 5.93 17.31 2.68
CA GLY A 26 6.69 16.45 3.58
C GLY A 26 5.83 15.82 4.67
N VAL A 27 4.92 16.61 5.26
CA VAL A 27 3.95 16.11 6.25
C VAL A 27 3.04 15.05 5.64
N ALA A 28 2.53 15.27 4.43
CA ALA A 28 1.67 14.32 3.74
C ALA A 28 2.40 13.00 3.47
N VAL A 29 3.63 13.05 2.95
CA VAL A 29 4.48 11.87 2.68
C VAL A 29 4.75 11.09 3.96
N ILE A 30 5.25 11.76 5.00
CA ILE A 30 5.57 11.10 6.27
C ILE A 30 4.33 10.49 6.91
N THR A 31 3.19 11.19 6.88
CA THR A 31 1.91 10.67 7.41
C THR A 31 1.49 9.39 6.70
N LEU A 32 1.57 9.34 5.37
CA LEU A 32 1.23 8.14 4.60
C LEU A 32 2.17 6.98 4.89
N LEU A 33 3.47 7.24 5.01
CA LEU A 33 4.45 6.20 5.34
C LEU A 33 4.27 5.66 6.76
N LEU A 34 3.91 6.52 7.74
CA LEU A 34 3.60 6.10 9.11
C LEU A 34 2.35 5.24 9.20
N LEU A 35 1.29 5.60 8.45
CA LEU A 35 0.01 4.91 8.52
C LEU A 35 -0.04 3.61 7.72
N ARG A 36 0.75 3.50 6.65
CA ARG A 36 0.64 2.41 5.67
C ARG A 36 1.93 1.64 5.44
N GLY A 37 3.02 2.03 6.09
CA GLY A 37 4.35 1.44 5.88
C GLY A 37 4.96 1.83 4.52
N PRO A 38 5.91 1.05 4.01
CA PRO A 38 6.64 1.35 2.79
C PRO A 38 5.75 1.42 1.55
N GLN A 39 5.88 2.49 0.76
CA GLN A 39 5.09 2.76 -0.45
C GLN A 39 5.97 3.23 -1.61
N THR A 40 5.49 3.03 -2.85
CA THR A 40 6.07 3.64 -4.05
C THR A 40 5.65 5.10 -4.18
N ALA A 41 6.36 5.89 -4.99
CA ALA A 41 5.97 7.28 -5.27
C ALA A 41 4.57 7.38 -5.89
N GLY A 42 4.22 6.44 -6.77
CA GLY A 42 2.89 6.37 -7.38
C GLY A 42 1.79 6.07 -6.36
N GLU A 43 2.03 5.15 -5.41
CA GLU A 43 1.08 4.85 -4.31
C GLU A 43 0.89 6.07 -3.39
N ILE A 44 1.96 6.80 -3.07
CA ILE A 44 1.90 8.02 -2.25
C ILE A 44 1.07 9.08 -2.96
N ARG A 45 1.36 9.36 -4.26
CA ARG A 45 0.58 10.33 -5.04
C ARG A 45 -0.91 10.02 -5.01
N GLY A 46 -1.29 8.78 -5.35
CA GLY A 46 -2.71 8.39 -5.43
C GLY A 46 -3.45 8.37 -4.09
N ARG A 47 -2.76 8.54 -2.96
CA ARG A 47 -3.35 8.52 -1.61
C ARG A 47 -3.20 9.84 -0.87
N ALA A 48 -2.44 10.78 -1.41
CA ALA A 48 -2.13 12.05 -0.78
C ALA A 48 -3.23 13.11 -0.94
N ASP A 49 -4.14 12.97 -1.89
CA ASP A 49 -5.12 13.99 -2.32
C ASP A 49 -5.84 14.73 -1.18
N ARG A 50 -6.08 14.04 -0.03
CA ARG A 50 -6.72 14.65 1.14
C ARG A 50 -5.76 15.39 2.07
N LEU A 51 -4.47 15.19 1.92
CA LEU A 51 -3.42 15.76 2.76
C LEU A 51 -2.65 16.85 2.01
N HIS A 52 -2.29 16.57 0.77
CA HIS A 52 -1.58 17.46 -0.15
C HIS A 52 -1.79 16.96 -1.58
N GLU A 53 -2.16 17.86 -2.49
CA GLU A 53 -2.36 17.55 -3.90
C GLU A 53 -1.03 17.64 -4.67
N PHE A 54 -0.49 16.49 -5.07
CA PHE A 54 0.69 16.43 -5.93
C PHE A 54 0.28 16.42 -7.40
N GLY A 55 0.71 17.43 -8.16
CA GLY A 55 0.42 17.56 -9.59
C GLY A 55 1.04 16.44 -10.42
N ALA A 56 2.26 16.02 -10.06
CA ALA A 56 3.01 14.98 -10.77
C ALA A 56 3.71 14.00 -9.81
N ILE A 57 4.07 12.81 -10.32
CA ILE A 57 4.87 11.83 -9.55
C ILE A 57 6.27 12.39 -9.25
N SER A 58 6.82 13.24 -10.13
CA SER A 58 8.10 13.92 -9.93
C SER A 58 8.13 14.77 -8.66
N GLU A 59 7.05 15.47 -8.31
CA GLU A 59 6.96 16.26 -7.08
C GLU A 59 7.04 15.36 -5.84
N VAL A 60 6.39 14.20 -5.86
CA VAL A 60 6.52 13.22 -4.79
C VAL A 60 7.95 12.72 -4.67
N GLN A 61 8.61 12.45 -5.80
CA GLN A 61 10.00 12.00 -5.81
C GLN A 61 10.96 13.08 -5.29
N GLU A 62 10.76 14.35 -5.67
CA GLU A 62 11.53 15.49 -5.16
C GLU A 62 11.35 15.63 -3.64
N THR A 63 10.13 15.52 -3.14
CA THR A 63 9.82 15.55 -1.70
C THR A 63 10.51 14.39 -0.97
N LEU A 64 10.41 13.17 -1.50
CA LEU A 64 11.06 11.98 -0.94
C LEU A 64 12.58 12.11 -0.92
N ASP A 65 13.16 12.62 -1.99
CA ASP A 65 14.60 12.87 -2.12
C ASP A 65 15.08 13.97 -1.16
N ALA A 66 14.30 15.03 -0.98
CA ALA A 66 14.58 16.08 0.00
C ALA A 66 14.58 15.53 1.43
N LEU A 67 13.60 14.69 1.78
CA LEU A 67 13.50 14.04 3.09
C LEU A 67 14.63 13.03 3.33
N ALA A 68 15.14 12.38 2.28
CA ALA A 68 16.24 11.42 2.36
C ALA A 68 17.63 12.07 2.43
N ARG A 69 17.79 13.30 1.91
CA ARG A 69 19.08 14.03 1.87
C ARG A 69 19.32 14.93 3.07
N ARG A 70 18.44 14.95 4.06
CA ARG A 70 18.61 15.74 5.29
C ARG A 70 19.81 15.22 6.10
N ASP A 71 20.38 16.05 6.96
CA ASP A 71 21.42 15.63 7.93
C ASP A 71 20.92 14.47 8.79
N GLU A 72 19.66 14.53 9.21
CA GLU A 72 18.92 13.42 9.80
C GLU A 72 17.87 12.93 8.79
N PRO A 73 18.14 11.88 8.02
CA PRO A 73 17.20 11.38 7.03
C PRO A 73 15.90 10.88 7.67
N LEU A 74 14.77 11.33 7.16
CA LEU A 74 13.45 10.91 7.65
C LEU A 74 12.86 9.77 6.81
N VAL A 75 13.39 9.56 5.61
CA VAL A 75 12.93 8.56 4.64
C VAL A 75 14.14 7.84 4.05
N VAL A 76 13.98 6.57 3.78
CA VAL A 76 14.95 5.73 3.06
C VAL A 76 14.29 5.08 1.86
N LYS A 77 15.03 5.02 0.76
CA LYS A 77 14.66 4.25 -0.43
C LYS A 77 15.10 2.81 -0.25
N LEU A 78 14.14 1.89 -0.28
CA LEU A 78 14.41 0.46 -0.18
C LEU A 78 14.85 -0.10 -1.54
N GLU A 79 15.69 -1.13 -1.51
CA GLU A 79 16.07 -1.85 -2.72
C GLU A 79 14.86 -2.51 -3.37
N ARG A 80 14.86 -2.55 -4.70
CA ARG A 80 13.80 -3.22 -5.46
C ARG A 80 13.89 -4.72 -5.23
N GLN A 81 12.78 -5.30 -4.83
CA GLN A 81 12.68 -6.75 -4.72
C GLN A 81 12.42 -7.40 -6.09
N PRO A 82 12.82 -8.66 -6.28
CA PRO A 82 12.50 -9.41 -7.49
C PRO A 82 10.99 -9.38 -7.76
N GLY A 83 10.60 -9.00 -8.99
CA GLY A 83 9.19 -8.85 -9.39
C GLY A 83 8.55 -7.49 -9.11
N GLN A 84 9.25 -6.55 -8.46
CA GLN A 84 8.75 -5.18 -8.27
C GLN A 84 9.28 -4.24 -9.36
N LYS A 85 8.37 -3.47 -9.97
CA LYS A 85 8.73 -2.49 -11.03
C LYS A 85 9.35 -1.22 -10.45
N GLU A 86 8.96 -0.81 -9.24
CA GLU A 86 9.35 0.44 -8.60
C GLU A 86 9.96 0.20 -7.21
N ALA A 87 10.88 1.09 -6.81
CA ALA A 87 11.42 1.12 -5.47
C ALA A 87 10.36 1.65 -4.49
N ARG A 88 10.39 1.17 -3.26
CA ARG A 88 9.57 1.65 -2.16
C ARG A 88 10.37 2.57 -1.26
N TYR A 89 9.67 3.43 -0.55
CA TYR A 89 10.23 4.32 0.44
C TYR A 89 9.63 4.02 1.79
N ALA A 90 10.44 4.07 2.83
CA ALA A 90 10.02 3.87 4.22
C ALA A 90 10.47 5.06 5.09
N HIS A 91 9.72 5.35 6.18
CA HIS A 91 10.15 6.35 7.14
C HIS A 91 11.20 5.78 8.11
N LEU A 92 12.06 6.63 8.65
CA LEU A 92 13.10 6.28 9.63
C LEU A 92 12.75 6.70 11.06
N LEU A 93 11.58 7.24 11.31
CA LEU A 93 11.14 7.75 12.62
C LEU A 93 11.02 6.68 13.71
N SER A 94 10.97 5.41 13.33
CA SER A 94 10.96 4.26 14.26
C SER A 94 12.31 3.56 14.36
N GLY A 95 13.37 4.18 13.84
CA GLY A 95 14.72 3.60 13.76
C GLY A 95 15.05 3.02 12.38
N PRO A 96 16.17 2.33 12.26
CA PRO A 96 16.60 1.70 11.01
C PRO A 96 15.54 0.74 10.49
N VAL A 97 15.29 0.78 9.18
CA VAL A 97 14.33 -0.10 8.54
C VAL A 97 15.02 -1.39 8.14
N ASP A 98 14.61 -2.50 8.71
CA ASP A 98 15.00 -3.82 8.20
C ASP A 98 14.15 -4.13 6.95
N ALA A 99 14.79 -4.00 5.78
CA ALA A 99 14.15 -4.29 4.49
C ALA A 99 13.61 -5.73 4.42
N ALA A 100 14.24 -6.68 5.14
CA ALA A 100 13.81 -8.06 5.19
C ALA A 100 12.51 -8.24 5.98
N ALA A 101 12.30 -7.48 7.06
CA ALA A 101 11.09 -7.54 7.87
C ALA A 101 9.82 -7.12 7.09
N PHE A 102 9.96 -6.29 6.06
CA PHE A 102 8.82 -5.87 5.21
C PHE A 102 8.46 -6.87 4.11
N VAL A 103 9.31 -7.85 3.84
CA VAL A 103 8.99 -8.98 2.94
C VAL A 103 8.00 -9.91 3.63
N GLU A 104 8.20 -10.20 4.91
CA GLU A 104 7.38 -11.15 5.68
C GLU A 104 5.98 -10.61 5.98
N THR A 105 5.84 -9.32 6.28
CA THR A 105 4.52 -8.74 6.63
C THR A 105 3.54 -8.69 5.46
N ARG A 106 3.99 -8.74 4.21
CA ARG A 106 3.09 -8.85 3.05
C ARG A 106 2.72 -10.28 2.68
N SER A 107 3.56 -11.25 3.04
CA SER A 107 3.21 -12.67 2.93
C SER A 107 2.26 -13.12 4.05
N ALA A 108 2.18 -12.37 5.15
CA ALA A 108 1.42 -12.73 6.34
C ALA A 108 0.10 -11.97 6.53
N SER A 109 -0.19 -10.96 5.70
CA SER A 109 -1.54 -10.38 5.67
C SER A 109 -2.31 -11.04 4.54
N PRO A 110 -3.27 -11.92 4.83
CA PRO A 110 -4.22 -12.36 3.83
C PRO A 110 -4.95 -11.10 3.35
N SER A 111 -4.64 -10.68 2.15
CA SER A 111 -5.41 -9.62 1.50
C SER A 111 -6.80 -10.22 1.26
N PRO A 112 -7.88 -9.61 1.74
CA PRO A 112 -9.24 -10.09 1.43
C PRO A 112 -9.50 -10.23 -0.08
N ALA A 113 -8.68 -9.55 -0.89
CA ALA A 113 -8.70 -9.66 -2.35
C ALA A 113 -7.96 -10.92 -2.86
N GLY A 114 -6.89 -11.36 -2.18
CA GLY A 114 -6.15 -12.59 -2.55
C GLY A 114 -6.97 -13.85 -2.25
N ASP A 115 -7.60 -13.90 -1.08
CA ASP A 115 -8.48 -15.01 -0.69
C ASP A 115 -9.71 -15.07 -1.59
N ARG A 116 -10.29 -13.93 -1.94
CA ARG A 116 -11.39 -13.86 -2.93
C ARG A 116 -10.96 -14.31 -4.32
N LEU A 117 -9.75 -14.00 -4.76
CA LEU A 117 -9.26 -14.44 -6.05
C LEU A 117 -9.09 -15.97 -6.09
N ALA A 118 -8.46 -16.54 -5.07
CA ALA A 118 -8.29 -17.98 -4.94
C ALA A 118 -9.65 -18.70 -4.86
N GLU A 119 -10.61 -18.15 -4.13
CA GLU A 119 -11.97 -18.68 -4.04
C GLU A 119 -12.70 -18.61 -5.40
N VAL A 120 -12.60 -17.51 -6.14
CA VAL A 120 -13.18 -17.36 -7.48
C VAL A 120 -12.52 -18.31 -8.49
N GLU A 121 -11.21 -18.51 -8.41
CA GLU A 121 -10.51 -19.46 -9.26
C GLU A 121 -10.95 -20.91 -8.98
N ALA A 122 -11.16 -21.26 -7.70
CA ALA A 122 -11.68 -22.57 -7.33
C ALA A 122 -13.11 -22.80 -7.84
N GLN A 123 -13.99 -21.81 -7.65
CA GLN A 123 -15.37 -21.86 -8.16
C GLN A 123 -15.42 -21.94 -9.69
N LEU A 124 -14.51 -21.26 -10.39
CA LEU A 124 -14.40 -21.33 -11.84
C LEU A 124 -13.93 -22.71 -12.30
N ALA A 125 -13.03 -23.35 -11.60
CA ALA A 125 -12.57 -24.71 -11.91
C ALA A 125 -13.68 -25.73 -11.70
N GLU A 126 -14.44 -25.63 -10.62
CA GLU A 126 -15.60 -26.49 -10.31
C GLU A 126 -16.68 -26.34 -11.39
N LEU A 127 -17.07 -25.10 -11.73
CA LEU A 127 -18.06 -24.83 -12.77
C LEU A 127 -17.62 -25.38 -14.14
N ARG A 128 -16.34 -25.28 -14.47
CA ARG A 128 -15.82 -25.87 -15.73
C ARG A 128 -15.94 -27.39 -15.75
N GLN A 129 -15.71 -28.04 -14.61
CA GLN A 129 -15.87 -29.49 -14.50
C GLN A 129 -17.32 -29.90 -14.63
N GLU A 130 -18.24 -29.25 -13.90
CA GLU A 130 -19.69 -29.50 -14.03
C GLU A 130 -20.19 -29.33 -15.46
N PHE A 131 -19.73 -28.28 -16.14
CA PHE A 131 -20.09 -28.04 -17.53
C PHE A 131 -19.55 -29.12 -18.49
N ALA A 132 -18.35 -29.62 -18.24
CA ALA A 132 -17.78 -30.72 -19.03
C ALA A 132 -18.59 -32.01 -18.84
N ASP A 133 -18.96 -32.33 -17.58
CA ASP A 133 -19.77 -33.50 -17.23
C ASP A 133 -21.18 -33.40 -17.80
N PHE A 134 -21.80 -32.21 -17.72
CA PHE A 134 -23.08 -31.97 -18.35
C PHE A 134 -23.03 -32.15 -19.86
N LYS A 135 -21.99 -31.64 -20.54
CA LYS A 135 -21.79 -31.79 -21.97
C LYS A 135 -21.63 -33.26 -22.37
N ALA A 136 -20.86 -34.03 -21.60
CA ALA A 136 -20.70 -35.46 -21.86
C ALA A 136 -22.02 -36.21 -21.70
N MET A 137 -22.82 -35.93 -20.67
CA MET A 137 -24.13 -36.49 -20.42
C MET A 137 -25.13 -36.13 -21.56
N PHE A 138 -25.07 -34.88 -22.01
CA PHE A 138 -25.93 -34.43 -23.12
C PHE A 138 -25.58 -35.10 -24.44
N GLU A 139 -24.30 -35.29 -24.75
CA GLU A 139 -23.83 -36.01 -25.92
C GLU A 139 -24.23 -37.49 -25.90
N GLU A 140 -24.18 -38.12 -24.71
CA GLU A 140 -24.66 -39.50 -24.51
C GLU A 140 -26.16 -39.61 -24.70
N PHE A 141 -26.93 -38.68 -24.13
CA PHE A 141 -28.38 -38.59 -24.32
C PHE A 141 -28.73 -38.42 -25.79
N ARG A 142 -28.04 -37.52 -26.50
CA ARG A 142 -28.29 -37.30 -27.95
C ARG A 142 -28.06 -38.57 -28.78
N ARG A 143 -27.01 -39.35 -28.45
CA ARG A 143 -26.73 -40.63 -29.15
C ARG A 143 -27.83 -41.69 -29.00
N GLN A 144 -28.66 -41.60 -27.94
CA GLN A 144 -29.77 -42.53 -27.75
C GLN A 144 -30.96 -42.27 -28.65
N PHE A 145 -31.00 -41.12 -29.30
CA PHE A 145 -32.08 -40.67 -30.19
C PHE A 145 -31.69 -40.55 -31.67
N GLU A 146 -30.44 -40.82 -32.02
CA GLU A 146 -29.93 -40.96 -33.39
C GLU A 146 -29.87 -42.44 -33.77
#